data_dc12b0ff0c5c02b20ed7166642f8818e
#
_entry.id   dc12b0ff0c5c02b20ed7166642f8818e
#
_cell.length_a   1.000
_cell.length_b   1.000
_cell.length_c   1.000
_cell.angle_alpha   90.00
_cell.angle_beta   90.00
_cell.angle_gamma   90.00
#
_symmetry.space_group_name_H-M   'P 1'
#
loop_
_entity.id
_entity.type
_entity.pdbx_description
1 polymer ?
#
loop_
_entity_poly.entity_id
_entity_poly.type
_entity_poly.pdbx_seq_one_letter_code
_entity_poly.pdbx_strand_id
1 'polypeptide(L)'
;MIEAIKVALRYNPTPNPRVGAVLVDKNNKIKKVAAHQNKGYDHAEYSLFKNSEVSPDDTLYVTLEPCFHDDTSPSCASTVIQTGIKSVVVGDIDKDKRTDGKGIDLLRQNDIEVIVQEGVNEFLNPGYKYSDTKPFLIGKVAISNDNII
;
A
#
# COMPACT_ATOMS: atom_id res chain seq x y z
N MET A 1 -1.72 3.75 -10.06
CA MET A 1 -2.53 3.27 -8.93
C MET A 1 -3.42 2.06 -9.27
N ILE A 2 -4.17 2.05 -10.37
CA ILE A 2 -5.09 0.94 -10.72
C ILE A 2 -4.40 -0.44 -10.70
N GLU A 3 -3.21 -0.58 -11.24
CA GLU A 3 -2.47 -1.85 -11.23
C GLU A 3 -2.01 -2.25 -9.81
N ALA A 4 -1.69 -1.28 -8.95
CA ALA A 4 -1.39 -1.55 -7.54
C ALA A 4 -2.62 -2.10 -6.80
N ILE A 5 -3.81 -1.54 -7.07
CA ILE A 5 -5.09 -2.05 -6.55
C ILE A 5 -5.34 -3.47 -7.05
N LYS A 6 -5.20 -3.72 -8.35
CA LYS A 6 -5.44 -5.06 -8.94
C LYS A 6 -4.54 -6.13 -8.34
N VAL A 7 -3.26 -5.83 -8.11
CA VAL A 7 -2.35 -6.80 -7.50
C VAL A 7 -2.68 -7.05 -6.04
N ALA A 8 -3.06 -6.01 -5.27
CA ALA A 8 -3.49 -6.15 -3.88
C ALA A 8 -4.71 -7.06 -3.72
N LEU A 9 -5.69 -6.95 -4.64
CA LEU A 9 -6.92 -7.76 -4.62
C LEU A 9 -6.70 -9.26 -4.83
N ARG A 10 -5.53 -9.68 -5.33
CA ARG A 10 -5.21 -11.10 -5.52
C ARG A 10 -4.94 -11.83 -4.22
N TYR A 11 -4.71 -11.11 -3.12
CA TYR A 11 -4.27 -11.68 -1.85
C TYR A 11 -5.18 -11.27 -0.70
N ASN A 12 -5.15 -12.04 0.38
CA ASN A 12 -5.92 -11.76 1.59
C ASN A 12 -5.04 -11.91 2.84
N PRO A 13 -4.22 -10.90 3.16
CA PRO A 13 -3.24 -10.97 4.26
C PRO A 13 -3.86 -10.76 5.65
N THR A 14 -5.16 -10.91 5.80
CA THR A 14 -5.86 -10.71 7.09
C THR A 14 -5.09 -11.31 8.28
N PRO A 15 -4.91 -10.58 9.41
CA PRO A 15 -5.54 -9.29 9.75
C PRO A 15 -4.86 -8.04 9.18
N ASN A 16 -3.73 -8.18 8.47
CA ASN A 16 -3.04 -7.06 7.84
C ASN A 16 -3.86 -6.50 6.67
N PRO A 17 -3.71 -5.20 6.34
CA PRO A 17 -4.36 -4.63 5.17
C PRO A 17 -3.81 -5.22 3.86
N ARG A 18 -4.65 -5.24 2.83
CA ARG A 18 -4.20 -5.49 1.47
C ARG A 18 -3.39 -4.30 0.97
N VAL A 19 -2.15 -4.54 0.62
CA VAL A 19 -1.27 -3.53 0.05
C VAL A 19 -0.70 -4.04 -1.25
N GLY A 20 -0.73 -3.21 -2.27
CA GLY A 20 -0.12 -3.45 -3.57
C GLY A 20 0.81 -2.31 -3.94
N ALA A 21 1.89 -2.64 -4.61
CA ALA A 21 2.91 -1.70 -5.05
C ALA A 21 3.29 -1.94 -6.52
N VAL A 22 3.57 -0.86 -7.25
CA VAL A 22 3.98 -0.89 -8.66
C VAL A 22 5.13 0.09 -8.86
N LEU A 23 6.19 -0.37 -9.51
CA LEU A 23 7.29 0.46 -9.96
C LEU A 23 7.11 0.78 -11.44
N VAL A 24 7.15 2.06 -11.78
CA VAL A 24 6.95 2.57 -13.13
C VAL A 24 8.16 3.40 -13.55
N ASP A 25 8.65 3.20 -14.78
CA ASP A 25 9.75 4.01 -15.31
C ASP A 25 9.29 5.40 -15.78
N LYS A 26 10.24 6.26 -16.13
CA LYS A 26 10.00 7.63 -16.64
C LYS A 26 9.11 7.69 -17.90
N ASN A 27 8.92 6.58 -18.60
CA ASN A 27 8.05 6.48 -19.79
C ASN A 27 6.67 5.91 -19.44
N ASN A 28 6.31 5.84 -18.17
CA ASN A 28 5.08 5.22 -17.66
C ASN A 28 4.96 3.71 -17.94
N LYS A 29 6.08 3.01 -18.19
CA LYS A 29 6.08 1.56 -18.35
C LYS A 29 6.26 0.88 -16.99
N ILE A 30 5.40 -0.10 -16.69
CA ILE A 30 5.50 -0.90 -15.47
C ILE A 30 6.77 -1.77 -15.53
N LYS A 31 7.64 -1.60 -14.56
CA LYS A 31 8.86 -2.42 -14.36
C LYS A 31 8.58 -3.64 -13.50
N LYS A 32 7.81 -3.47 -12.43
CA LYS A 32 7.49 -4.54 -11.49
C LYS A 32 6.21 -4.24 -10.72
N VAL A 33 5.54 -5.31 -10.28
CA VAL A 33 4.39 -5.26 -9.37
C VAL A 33 4.62 -6.20 -8.20
N ALA A 34 4.13 -5.85 -7.01
CA ALA A 34 4.19 -6.70 -5.82
C ALA A 34 2.98 -6.42 -4.91
N ALA A 35 2.72 -7.34 -3.99
CA ALA A 35 1.68 -7.17 -2.98
C ALA A 35 2.11 -7.84 -1.66
N HIS A 36 1.55 -7.37 -0.56
CA HIS A 36 1.59 -8.09 0.70
C HIS A 36 0.72 -9.34 0.60
N GLN A 37 1.35 -10.51 0.57
CA GLN A 37 0.64 -11.75 0.22
C GLN A 37 -0.12 -12.35 1.41
N ASN A 38 0.55 -12.47 2.54
CA ASN A 38 0.01 -13.06 3.76
C ASN A 38 0.67 -12.44 5.00
N LYS A 39 0.03 -12.56 6.17
CA LYS A 39 0.64 -12.21 7.46
C LYS A 39 1.99 -12.94 7.63
N GLY A 40 3.02 -12.20 8.04
CA GLY A 40 4.38 -12.72 8.25
C GLY A 40 5.25 -12.77 6.99
N TYR A 41 4.72 -12.41 5.83
CA TYR A 41 5.48 -12.23 4.60
C TYR A 41 5.92 -10.77 4.44
N ASP A 42 6.86 -10.55 3.50
CA ASP A 42 7.35 -9.23 3.17
C ASP A 42 6.21 -8.26 2.81
N HIS A 43 6.33 -7.00 3.20
CA HIS A 43 5.45 -5.94 2.73
C HIS A 43 5.60 -5.74 1.22
N ALA A 44 4.59 -5.11 0.60
CA ALA A 44 4.54 -4.94 -0.85
C ALA A 44 5.77 -4.19 -1.39
N GLU A 45 6.22 -3.15 -0.69
CA GLU A 45 7.36 -2.32 -1.08
C GLU A 45 8.66 -3.12 -1.01
N TYR A 46 8.88 -3.87 0.07
CA TYR A 46 10.08 -4.70 0.20
C TYR A 46 10.13 -5.77 -0.89
N SER A 47 9.02 -6.46 -1.14
CA SER A 47 8.88 -7.44 -2.23
C SER A 47 9.09 -6.82 -3.61
N LEU A 48 8.65 -5.56 -3.79
CA LEU A 48 8.81 -4.82 -5.03
C LEU A 48 10.28 -4.53 -5.31
N PHE A 49 11.01 -4.01 -4.32
CA PHE A 49 12.40 -3.58 -4.51
C PHE A 49 13.42 -4.72 -4.48
N LYS A 50 13.08 -5.83 -3.85
CA LYS A 50 13.93 -7.03 -3.83
C LYS A 50 14.28 -7.49 -5.25
N ASN A 51 15.57 -7.47 -5.58
CA ASN A 51 16.08 -7.81 -6.91
C ASN A 51 15.50 -6.93 -8.05
N SER A 52 15.22 -5.67 -7.78
CA SER A 52 14.78 -4.70 -8.78
C SER A 52 15.85 -3.68 -9.06
N GLU A 53 16.05 -3.37 -10.34
CA GLU A 53 16.81 -2.18 -10.74
C GLU A 53 15.90 -0.96 -10.62
N VAL A 54 16.27 -0.02 -9.75
CA VAL A 54 15.53 1.21 -9.49
C VAL A 54 16.35 2.40 -9.96
N SER A 55 15.71 3.29 -10.71
CA SER A 55 16.27 4.59 -11.12
C SER A 55 15.66 5.71 -10.28
N PRO A 56 16.39 6.81 -10.02
CA PRO A 56 15.81 8.02 -9.42
C PRO A 56 14.59 8.57 -10.18
N ASP A 57 14.52 8.33 -11.50
CA ASP A 57 13.43 8.78 -12.37
C ASP A 57 12.22 7.82 -12.36
N ASP A 58 12.31 6.71 -11.66
CA ASP A 58 11.17 5.80 -11.49
C ASP A 58 10.16 6.37 -10.49
N THR A 59 8.90 5.96 -10.61
CA THR A 59 7.83 6.33 -9.66
C THR A 59 7.30 5.08 -8.97
N LEU A 60 7.25 5.11 -7.65
CA LEU A 60 6.55 4.11 -6.86
C LEU A 60 5.07 4.49 -6.73
N TYR A 61 4.18 3.57 -7.05
CA TYR A 61 2.77 3.61 -6.69
C TYR A 61 2.50 2.56 -5.61
N VAL A 62 2.00 2.98 -4.47
CA VAL A 62 1.64 2.07 -3.35
C VAL A 62 0.25 2.42 -2.83
N THR A 63 -0.57 1.40 -2.56
CA THR A 63 -1.98 1.60 -2.20
C THR A 63 -2.21 2.13 -0.79
N LEU A 64 -1.22 2.00 0.09
CA LEU A 64 -1.23 2.47 1.47
C LEU A 64 0.12 3.09 1.81
N GLU A 65 0.12 4.03 2.75
CA GLU A 65 1.34 4.68 3.25
C GLU A 65 2.40 3.65 3.65
N PRO A 66 3.67 3.79 3.19
CA PRO A 66 4.78 2.96 3.63
C PRO A 66 4.98 3.05 5.15
N CYS A 67 5.06 1.92 5.83
CA CYS A 67 5.19 1.88 7.28
C CYS A 67 6.42 2.64 7.77
N PHE A 68 6.30 3.26 8.95
CA PHE A 68 7.35 4.06 9.59
C PHE A 68 8.15 3.27 10.63
N HIS A 69 7.53 2.28 11.27
CA HIS A 69 8.14 1.52 12.35
C HIS A 69 9.02 0.39 11.83
N ASP A 70 10.16 0.22 12.48
CA ASP A 70 11.03 -0.94 12.29
C ASP A 70 10.52 -2.08 13.18
N ASP A 71 10.27 -3.24 12.58
CA ASP A 71 10.00 -4.48 13.31
C ASP A 71 11.22 -5.41 13.20
N THR A 72 11.11 -6.53 12.49
CA THR A 72 12.23 -7.46 12.22
C THR A 72 13.08 -7.02 11.02
N SER A 73 12.64 -6.03 10.27
CA SER A 73 13.30 -5.45 9.09
C SER A 73 13.14 -3.92 9.11
N PRO A 74 13.99 -3.18 8.36
CA PRO A 74 13.80 -1.73 8.19
C PRO A 74 12.38 -1.41 7.71
N SER A 75 11.86 -0.25 8.12
CA SER A 75 10.56 0.23 7.69
C SER A 75 10.49 0.36 6.17
N CYS A 76 9.27 0.25 5.61
CA CYS A 76 9.08 0.44 4.18
C CYS A 76 9.51 1.84 3.72
N ALA A 77 9.25 2.88 4.53
CA ALA A 77 9.71 4.23 4.23
C ALA A 77 11.24 4.29 4.12
N SER A 78 11.98 3.69 5.06
CA SER A 78 13.45 3.59 4.99
C SER A 78 13.93 2.80 3.77
N THR A 79 13.24 1.71 3.44
CA THR A 79 13.55 0.91 2.25
C THR A 79 13.36 1.74 0.97
N VAL A 80 12.27 2.51 0.85
CA VAL A 80 12.04 3.41 -0.28
C VAL A 80 13.17 4.44 -0.42
N ILE A 81 13.56 5.09 0.68
CA ILE A 81 14.65 6.07 0.69
C ILE A 81 15.96 5.46 0.17
N GLN A 82 16.30 4.25 0.62
CA GLN A 82 17.52 3.56 0.21
C GLN A 82 17.59 3.27 -1.29
N THR A 83 16.45 3.20 -2.00
CA THR A 83 16.44 3.00 -3.45
C THR A 83 16.88 4.24 -4.25
N GLY A 84 16.88 5.42 -3.63
CA GLY A 84 17.17 6.69 -4.31
C GLY A 84 16.06 7.23 -5.21
N ILE A 85 14.88 6.59 -5.22
CA ILE A 85 13.70 7.05 -5.99
C ILE A 85 13.29 8.47 -5.55
N LYS A 86 12.75 9.27 -6.46
CA LYS A 86 12.38 10.66 -6.17
C LYS A 86 10.88 10.94 -6.20
N SER A 87 10.06 9.98 -6.62
CA SER A 87 8.61 10.17 -6.73
C SER A 87 7.84 8.97 -6.18
N VAL A 88 6.89 9.24 -5.30
CA VAL A 88 6.01 8.24 -4.69
C VAL A 88 4.56 8.71 -4.74
N VAL A 89 3.67 7.85 -5.20
CA VAL A 89 2.22 8.07 -5.18
C VAL A 89 1.59 7.09 -4.20
N VAL A 90 1.01 7.62 -3.14
CA VAL A 90 0.39 6.87 -2.04
C VAL A 90 -1.13 6.88 -2.20
N GLY A 91 -1.78 5.74 -2.07
CA GLY A 91 -3.23 5.60 -2.19
C GLY A 91 -4.01 6.17 -1.00
N ASP A 92 -3.49 6.00 0.21
CA ASP A 92 -4.07 6.54 1.44
C ASP A 92 -3.04 6.62 2.57
N ILE A 93 -3.30 7.48 3.55
CA ILE A 93 -2.56 7.53 4.81
C ILE A 93 -2.95 6.30 5.65
N ASP A 94 -1.96 5.65 6.26
CA ASP A 94 -2.21 4.55 7.17
C ASP A 94 -2.81 5.06 8.49
N LYS A 95 -3.85 4.40 8.98
CA LYS A 95 -4.51 4.74 10.26
C LYS A 95 -3.87 4.04 11.47
N ASP A 96 -2.85 3.21 11.26
CA ASP A 96 -2.05 2.67 12.35
C ASP A 96 -1.28 3.82 13.02
N LYS A 97 -1.52 4.03 14.32
CA LYS A 97 -0.90 5.12 15.11
C LYS A 97 0.64 5.12 15.08
N ARG A 98 1.25 3.98 14.76
CA ARG A 98 2.70 3.85 14.60
C ARG A 98 3.18 4.51 13.30
N THR A 99 2.33 4.57 12.28
CA THR A 99 2.58 5.15 10.95
C THR A 99 1.90 6.51 10.81
N ASP A 100 0.61 6.60 10.64
CA ASP A 100 -0.28 7.78 10.61
C ASP A 100 0.38 9.09 10.13
N GLY A 101 0.82 9.09 8.88
CA GLY A 101 1.49 10.22 8.22
C GLY A 101 3.01 10.27 8.37
N LYS A 102 3.59 9.55 9.33
CA LYS A 102 5.04 9.62 9.63
C LYS A 102 5.90 9.02 8.51
N GLY A 103 5.41 7.99 7.83
CA GLY A 103 6.08 7.39 6.67
C GLY A 103 6.19 8.40 5.53
N ILE A 104 5.09 9.09 5.22
CA ILE A 104 5.04 10.16 4.22
C ILE A 104 5.98 11.32 4.60
N ASP A 105 5.94 11.75 5.87
CA ASP A 105 6.79 12.84 6.34
C ASP A 105 8.28 12.48 6.26
N LEU A 106 8.64 11.24 6.59
CA LEU A 106 10.01 10.75 6.46
C LEU A 106 10.48 10.76 5.00
N LEU A 107 9.62 10.33 4.05
CA LEU A 107 9.93 10.38 2.63
C LEU A 107 10.17 11.82 2.16
N ARG A 108 9.30 12.76 2.54
CA ARG A 108 9.43 14.19 2.19
C ARG A 108 10.68 14.84 2.78
N GLN A 109 11.06 14.49 4.01
CA GLN A 109 12.29 14.95 4.65
C GLN A 109 13.56 14.46 3.94
N ASN A 110 13.45 13.43 3.09
CA ASN A 110 14.54 12.90 2.27
C ASN A 110 14.42 13.27 0.79
N ASP A 111 13.79 14.43 0.51
CA ASP A 111 13.66 15.01 -0.85
C ASP A 111 12.93 14.07 -1.83
N ILE A 112 11.97 13.29 -1.35
CA ILE A 112 11.07 12.48 -2.17
C ILE A 112 9.75 13.22 -2.32
N GLU A 113 9.33 13.48 -3.55
CA GLU A 113 7.99 14.00 -3.83
C GLU A 113 6.95 12.95 -3.51
N VAL A 114 5.97 13.29 -2.65
CA VAL A 114 4.89 12.36 -2.26
C VAL A 114 3.54 12.97 -2.58
N ILE A 115 2.80 12.30 -3.48
CA ILE A 115 1.41 12.61 -3.83
C ILE A 115 0.51 11.60 -3.10
N VAL A 116 -0.49 12.08 -2.38
CA VAL A 116 -1.51 11.24 -1.72
C VAL A 116 -2.81 11.34 -2.51
N GLN A 117 -3.41 10.19 -2.87
CA GLN A 117 -4.64 10.11 -3.68
C GLN A 117 -5.77 9.82 -2.72
N GLU A 118 -6.17 9.62 -1.82
CA GLU A 118 -7.30 9.31 -0.93
C GLU A 118 -8.36 8.35 -1.52
N GLY A 119 -8.96 7.55 -0.65
CA GLY A 119 -10.08 6.65 -0.97
C GLY A 119 -9.69 5.24 -1.42
N VAL A 120 -8.43 4.96 -1.70
CA VAL A 120 -7.96 3.65 -2.15
C VAL A 120 -8.08 2.59 -1.05
N ASN A 121 -7.71 2.95 0.17
CA ASN A 121 -7.75 2.03 1.30
C ASN A 121 -9.20 1.70 1.73
N GLU A 122 -10.12 2.65 1.61
CA GLU A 122 -11.54 2.40 1.88
C GLU A 122 -12.12 1.34 0.93
N PHE A 123 -11.69 1.35 -0.32
CA PHE A 123 -12.06 0.35 -1.31
C PHE A 123 -11.40 -1.01 -1.05
N LEU A 124 -10.09 -1.03 -0.80
CA LEU A 124 -9.32 -2.28 -0.63
C LEU A 124 -9.57 -2.96 0.72
N ASN A 125 -9.71 -2.17 1.77
CA ASN A 125 -9.74 -2.61 3.16
C ASN A 125 -10.90 -1.96 3.92
N PRO A 126 -12.16 -2.27 3.53
CA PRO A 126 -13.35 -1.62 4.08
C PRO A 126 -13.53 -1.93 5.55
N GLY A 127 -13.03 -1.39 6.48
CA GLY A 127 -13.03 -1.68 7.93
C GLY A 127 -11.69 -1.45 8.60
N TYR A 128 -10.62 -1.31 7.84
CA TYR A 128 -9.28 -1.07 8.38
C TYR A 128 -9.16 0.24 9.17
N LYS A 129 -10.01 1.23 8.86
CA LYS A 129 -10.05 2.52 9.55
C LYS A 129 -10.86 2.52 10.85
N TYR A 130 -11.57 1.44 11.17
CA TYR A 130 -12.40 1.37 12.37
C TYR A 130 -11.55 0.88 13.54
N SER A 131 -11.54 1.69 14.61
CA SER A 131 -10.75 1.42 15.80
C SER A 131 -11.20 0.13 16.49
N ASP A 132 -10.32 -0.45 17.30
CA ASP A 132 -10.51 -1.64 18.12
C ASP A 132 -11.73 -1.59 19.08
N THR A 133 -12.45 -0.47 19.14
CA THR A 133 -13.57 -0.27 20.07
C THR A 133 -14.95 -0.52 19.46
N LYS A 134 -15.06 -0.71 18.13
CA LYS A 134 -16.35 -0.99 17.47
C LYS A 134 -16.21 -2.11 16.45
N PRO A 135 -17.08 -3.12 16.46
CA PRO A 135 -17.08 -4.18 15.45
C PRO A 135 -17.44 -3.58 14.08
N PHE A 136 -16.73 -4.02 13.05
CA PHE A 136 -17.10 -3.76 11.66
C PHE A 136 -18.00 -4.89 11.17
N LEU A 137 -19.25 -4.58 10.82
CA LEU A 137 -20.23 -5.55 10.36
C LEU A 137 -20.38 -5.48 8.83
N ILE A 138 -20.18 -6.60 8.17
CA ILE A 138 -20.46 -6.75 6.74
C ILE A 138 -21.70 -7.63 6.59
N GLY A 139 -22.79 -7.04 6.08
CA GLY A 139 -23.96 -7.79 5.66
C GLY A 139 -23.82 -8.24 4.21
N LYS A 140 -24.01 -9.52 3.92
CA LYS A 140 -24.14 -10.06 2.57
C LYS A 140 -25.56 -10.56 2.34
N VAL A 141 -26.23 -10.00 1.35
CA VAL A 141 -27.56 -10.43 0.90
C VAL A 141 -27.43 -11.02 -0.50
N ALA A 142 -27.90 -12.25 -0.68
CA ALA A 142 -28.08 -12.84 -2.01
C ALA A 142 -29.55 -12.66 -2.42
N ILE A 143 -29.78 -12.01 -3.56
CA ILE A 143 -31.12 -11.74 -4.08
C ILE A 143 -31.22 -12.43 -5.45
N SER A 144 -32.31 -13.16 -5.70
CA SER A 144 -32.60 -13.70 -7.02
C SER A 144 -33.01 -12.59 -8.01
N ASN A 145 -33.03 -12.88 -9.29
CA ASN A 145 -33.40 -11.90 -10.34
C ASN A 145 -34.82 -11.31 -10.20
N ASP A 146 -35.67 -11.93 -9.42
CA ASP A 146 -37.02 -11.48 -9.07
C ASP A 146 -37.10 -10.78 -7.72
N ASN A 147 -35.96 -10.45 -7.11
CA ASN A 147 -35.81 -9.77 -5.81
C ASN A 147 -36.38 -10.55 -4.61
N ILE A 148 -36.46 -11.86 -4.69
CA ILE A 148 -36.82 -12.72 -3.55
C ILE A 148 -35.55 -13.10 -2.78
N ILE A 149 -35.61 -12.99 -1.45
CA ILE A 149 -34.52 -13.38 -0.54
C ILE A 149 -34.62 -14.86 -0.20
#